data_961e3fdf368c6b2f69c27368a36b0884
#
_entry.id   961e3fdf368c6b2f69c27368a36b0884
#
_cell.length_a   1.000
_cell.length_b   1.000
_cell.length_c   1.000
_cell.angle_alpha   90.00
_cell.angle_beta   90.00
_cell.angle_gamma   90.00
#
_symmetry.space_group_name_H-M   'P 1'
#
loop_
_entity.id
_entity.type
_entity.pdbx_description
1 polymer ?
#
loop_
_entity_poly.entity_id
_entity_poly.type
_entity_poly.pdbx_seq_one_letter_code
_entity_poly.pdbx_strand_id
1 'polypeptide(L)'
;MTESIAPVTRSVISGAPVTGSVISGPDVQTAIWFLGALTQVRVSGEQTGGAFALADHLAQRGNASPVHVHDRDETFFVLDGELRVFVGEEEHTAGPGTVAVLPRRLRHAYVVTSATARFLTLHTPAGFEQFAAEVGEPARAAG
;
A
#
# COMPACT_ATOMS: atom_id res chain seq x y z
N MET A 1 -0.05 0.21 -33.20
CA MET A 1 -0.38 -1.15 -32.82
C MET A 1 -1.47 -1.14 -31.79
N THR A 2 -2.49 -1.83 -32.08
CA THR A 2 -3.56 -1.94 -31.13
C THR A 2 -3.53 -3.31 -30.51
N GLU A 3 -3.35 -3.33 -29.24
CA GLU A 3 -3.53 -4.53 -28.50
C GLU A 3 -4.91 -4.56 -27.91
N SER A 4 -5.56 -5.67 -28.02
CA SER A 4 -6.80 -5.80 -27.29
C SER A 4 -6.43 -5.89 -25.83
N ILE A 5 -7.06 -5.06 -25.04
CA ILE A 5 -6.86 -5.07 -23.62
C ILE A 5 -7.62 -6.26 -23.07
N ALA A 6 -6.88 -7.22 -22.57
CA ALA A 6 -7.49 -8.36 -21.94
C ALA A 6 -8.18 -7.89 -20.66
N PRO A 7 -9.38 -8.37 -20.39
CA PRO A 7 -10.02 -8.05 -19.12
C PRO A 7 -9.18 -8.58 -17.97
N VAL A 8 -9.10 -7.81 -16.92
CA VAL A 8 -8.41 -8.23 -15.71
C VAL A 8 -9.15 -9.43 -15.13
N THR A 9 -8.43 -10.50 -14.90
CA THR A 9 -9.05 -11.72 -14.41
C THR A 9 -9.40 -11.60 -12.93
N ARG A 10 -10.36 -12.40 -12.50
CA ARG A 10 -10.75 -12.47 -11.09
C ARG A 10 -9.73 -13.22 -10.26
N SER A 11 -9.03 -14.16 -10.86
CA SER A 11 -8.13 -15.00 -10.08
C SER A 11 -6.77 -14.34 -10.00
N VAL A 12 -6.26 -14.27 -8.78
CA VAL A 12 -4.92 -13.80 -8.53
C VAL A 12 -4.00 -15.00 -8.51
N ILE A 13 -3.06 -15.03 -9.44
CA ILE A 13 -2.06 -16.08 -9.50
C ILE A 13 -0.73 -15.44 -9.19
N SER A 14 -0.16 -15.82 -8.05
CA SER A 14 1.11 -15.25 -7.60
C SER A 14 2.20 -15.55 -8.64
N GLY A 15 2.95 -14.53 -9.01
CA GLY A 15 4.02 -14.64 -9.98
C GLY A 15 3.59 -14.62 -11.42
N ALA A 16 2.28 -14.50 -11.70
CA ALA A 16 1.84 -14.36 -13.07
C ALA A 16 2.22 -12.98 -13.61
N PRO A 17 2.65 -12.88 -14.87
CA PRO A 17 2.98 -11.58 -15.43
C PRO A 17 1.72 -10.74 -15.64
N VAL A 18 1.90 -9.44 -15.66
CA VAL A 18 0.86 -8.52 -16.06
C VAL A 18 0.63 -8.70 -17.56
N THR A 19 -0.62 -8.98 -17.95
CA THR A 19 -0.92 -9.32 -19.33
C THR A 19 -1.61 -8.21 -20.11
N GLY A 20 -2.01 -7.14 -19.45
CA GLY A 20 -2.66 -6.01 -20.10
C GLY A 20 -2.46 -4.74 -19.30
N SER A 21 -2.79 -3.61 -19.92
CA SER A 21 -2.72 -2.34 -19.25
C SER A 21 -3.87 -2.19 -18.27
N VAL A 22 -3.60 -1.56 -17.14
CA VAL A 22 -4.62 -1.20 -16.17
C VAL A 22 -4.55 0.30 -15.96
N ILE A 23 -5.65 0.98 -16.24
CA ILE A 23 -5.76 2.43 -16.06
C ILE A 23 -7.04 2.68 -15.29
N SER A 24 -6.93 3.23 -14.11
CA SER A 24 -8.10 3.49 -13.27
C SER A 24 -7.98 4.84 -12.58
N GLY A 25 -9.11 5.52 -12.45
CA GLY A 25 -9.18 6.75 -11.68
C GLY A 25 -9.60 6.50 -10.24
N PRO A 26 -9.48 7.52 -9.38
CA PRO A 26 -9.75 7.35 -7.95
C PRO A 26 -11.17 6.90 -7.63
N ASP A 27 -12.13 7.25 -8.46
CA ASP A 27 -13.54 6.99 -8.23
C ASP A 27 -13.92 5.51 -8.37
N VAL A 28 -13.07 4.73 -9.04
CA VAL A 28 -13.32 3.28 -9.21
C VAL A 28 -12.36 2.42 -8.37
N GLN A 29 -11.51 3.05 -7.57
CA GLN A 29 -10.56 2.36 -6.72
C GLN A 29 -11.17 2.14 -5.34
N THR A 30 -10.84 1.00 -4.73
CA THR A 30 -11.36 0.65 -3.41
C THR A 30 -10.72 1.53 -2.34
N ALA A 31 -11.54 2.10 -1.47
CA ALA A 31 -11.07 2.85 -0.33
C ALA A 31 -11.58 2.20 0.96
N ILE A 32 -10.71 2.08 1.94
CA ILE A 32 -11.01 1.45 3.22
C ILE A 32 -10.39 2.24 4.37
N TRP A 33 -11.02 2.15 5.52
CA TRP A 33 -10.39 2.59 6.76
C TRP A 33 -9.61 1.41 7.33
N PHE A 34 -8.31 1.57 7.44
CA PHE A 34 -7.44 0.53 7.93
C PHE A 34 -6.53 1.08 9.01
N LEU A 35 -6.67 0.57 10.23
CA LEU A 35 -5.90 1.01 11.39
C LEU A 35 -5.97 2.54 11.58
N GLY A 36 -7.13 3.13 11.30
CA GLY A 36 -7.32 4.56 11.46
C GLY A 36 -6.81 5.42 10.30
N ALA A 37 -6.25 4.83 9.27
CA ALA A 37 -5.82 5.55 8.07
C ALA A 37 -6.81 5.32 6.94
N LEU A 38 -7.06 6.37 6.16
CA LEU A 38 -7.80 6.22 4.92
C LEU A 38 -6.86 5.61 3.90
N THR A 39 -7.14 4.39 3.51
CA THR A 39 -6.30 3.62 2.59
C THR A 39 -7.05 3.40 1.29
N GLN A 40 -6.47 3.86 0.20
CA GLN A 40 -7.03 3.65 -1.13
C GLN A 40 -6.14 2.68 -1.89
N VAL A 41 -6.73 1.59 -2.35
CA VAL A 41 -5.99 0.62 -3.16
C VAL A 41 -5.91 1.16 -4.57
N ARG A 42 -4.72 1.60 -4.96
CA ARG A 42 -4.49 2.16 -6.29
C ARG A 42 -4.31 1.07 -7.34
N VAL A 43 -3.61 0.01 -6.97
CA VAL A 43 -3.42 -1.16 -7.83
C VAL A 43 -3.54 -2.40 -6.95
N SER A 44 -4.41 -3.31 -7.32
CA SER A 44 -4.62 -4.54 -6.58
C SER A 44 -3.77 -5.68 -7.15
N GLY A 45 -3.54 -6.69 -6.34
CA GLY A 45 -2.86 -7.90 -6.81
C GLY A 45 -3.62 -8.61 -7.91
N GLU A 46 -4.94 -8.52 -7.90
CA GLU A 46 -5.75 -9.09 -8.96
C GLU A 46 -5.43 -8.46 -10.32
N GLN A 47 -5.17 -7.16 -10.34
CA GLN A 47 -4.83 -6.45 -11.56
C GLN A 47 -3.43 -6.76 -12.08
N THR A 48 -2.54 -7.23 -11.21
CA THR A 48 -1.14 -7.46 -11.57
C THR A 48 -0.76 -8.93 -11.63
N GLY A 49 -1.74 -9.82 -11.54
CA GLY A 49 -1.46 -11.26 -11.47
C GLY A 49 -0.71 -11.66 -10.20
N GLY A 50 -0.87 -10.89 -9.14
CA GLY A 50 -0.20 -11.16 -7.87
C GLY A 50 1.19 -10.57 -7.73
N ALA A 51 1.67 -9.86 -8.74
CA ALA A 51 3.05 -9.35 -8.74
C ALA A 51 3.27 -8.25 -7.72
N PHE A 52 2.33 -7.32 -7.60
CA PHE A 52 2.43 -6.24 -6.63
C PHE A 52 1.06 -5.63 -6.36
N ALA A 53 0.99 -4.87 -5.28
CA ALA A 53 -0.14 -4.01 -4.97
C ALA A 53 0.39 -2.65 -4.54
N LEU A 54 -0.37 -1.60 -4.84
CA LEU A 54 -0.01 -0.23 -4.51
C LEU A 54 -1.17 0.38 -3.73
N ALA A 55 -0.87 0.92 -2.56
CA ALA A 55 -1.85 1.58 -1.71
C ALA A 55 -1.42 3.01 -1.38
N ASP A 56 -2.40 3.87 -1.18
CA ASP A 56 -2.22 5.28 -0.87
C ASP A 56 -2.88 5.54 0.49
N HIS A 57 -2.12 6.02 1.45
CA HIS A 57 -2.58 6.21 2.81
C HIS A 57 -2.60 7.67 3.19
N LEU A 58 -3.68 8.09 3.81
CA LEU A 58 -3.78 9.41 4.44
C LEU A 58 -4.04 9.18 5.93
N ALA A 59 -3.15 9.65 6.77
CA ALA A 59 -3.17 9.34 8.19
C ALA A 59 -2.88 10.57 9.02
N GLN A 60 -3.31 10.53 10.27
CA GLN A 60 -3.09 11.62 11.22
C GLN A 60 -1.98 11.26 12.18
N ARG A 61 -1.47 12.28 12.88
CA ARG A 61 -0.41 12.09 13.89
C ARG A 61 -0.78 10.97 14.85
N GLY A 62 0.19 10.13 15.12
CA GLY A 62 0.02 8.99 16.01
C GLY A 62 -0.46 7.73 15.32
N ASN A 63 -0.93 7.82 14.08
CA ASN A 63 -1.23 6.61 13.32
C ASN A 63 0.05 5.79 13.20
N ALA A 64 -0.05 4.52 13.48
CA ALA A 64 1.12 3.66 13.55
C ALA A 64 0.75 2.23 13.17
N SER A 65 1.73 1.50 12.68
CA SER A 65 1.61 0.05 12.56
C SER A 65 2.28 -0.58 13.78
N PRO A 66 1.79 -1.75 14.22
CA PRO A 66 2.56 -2.53 15.20
C PRO A 66 3.85 -3.02 14.56
N VAL A 67 4.83 -3.36 15.39
CA VAL A 67 6.02 -4.04 14.89
C VAL A 67 5.59 -5.39 14.36
N HIS A 68 5.94 -5.68 13.12
CA HIS A 68 5.54 -6.92 12.49
C HIS A 68 6.57 -7.38 11.47
N VAL A 69 6.44 -8.65 11.10
CA VAL A 69 7.27 -9.29 10.09
C VAL A 69 6.33 -9.96 9.11
N HIS A 70 6.60 -9.83 7.83
CA HIS A 70 5.84 -10.57 6.83
C HIS A 70 6.74 -11.00 5.68
N ASP A 71 6.20 -11.84 4.84
CA ASP A 71 6.95 -12.52 3.79
C ASP A 71 6.79 -11.81 2.44
N ARG A 72 6.77 -10.49 2.49
CA ARG A 72 6.75 -9.65 1.30
C ARG A 72 7.57 -8.41 1.56
N ASP A 73 8.13 -7.85 0.49
CA ASP A 73 8.83 -6.57 0.58
C ASP A 73 7.80 -5.45 0.59
N GLU A 74 8.10 -4.42 1.35
CA GLU A 74 7.24 -3.24 1.41
C GLU A 74 8.10 -2.00 1.17
N THR A 75 7.65 -1.15 0.27
CA THR A 75 8.36 0.10 -0.02
C THR A 75 7.42 1.25 0.30
N PHE A 76 7.89 2.17 1.14
CA PHE A 76 7.18 3.40 1.46
C PHE A 76 7.72 4.53 0.62
N PHE A 77 6.82 5.35 0.09
CA PHE A 77 7.16 6.59 -0.58
C PHE A 77 6.35 7.70 0.07
N VAL A 78 7.01 8.60 0.80
CA VAL A 78 6.32 9.69 1.49
C VAL A 78 6.04 10.81 0.51
N LEU A 79 4.78 11.20 0.40
CA LEU A 79 4.35 12.29 -0.47
C LEU A 79 4.23 13.60 0.29
N ASP A 80 3.72 13.54 1.52
CA ASP A 80 3.48 14.71 2.34
C ASP A 80 3.54 14.30 3.80
N GLY A 81 3.98 15.23 4.67
CA GLY A 81 4.10 14.95 6.08
C GLY A 81 5.37 14.19 6.43
N GLU A 82 5.35 13.55 7.58
CA GLU A 82 6.53 12.90 8.11
C GLU A 82 6.17 11.60 8.82
N LEU A 83 6.96 10.58 8.57
CA LEU A 83 6.90 9.31 9.28
C LEU A 83 8.21 9.07 10.01
N ARG A 84 8.12 8.39 11.14
CA ARG A 84 9.28 7.74 11.73
C ARG A 84 9.18 6.26 11.39
N VAL A 85 10.22 5.71 10.79
CA VAL A 85 10.23 4.33 10.31
C VAL A 85 11.26 3.55 11.11
N PHE A 86 10.83 2.41 11.62
CA PHE A 86 11.67 1.49 12.40
C PHE A 86 11.89 0.26 11.55
N VAL A 87 13.12 -0.09 11.27
CA VAL A 87 13.45 -1.26 10.48
C VAL A 87 14.64 -1.98 11.12
N GLY A 88 14.42 -3.22 11.55
CA GLY A 88 15.39 -3.92 12.38
C GLY A 88 15.63 -3.11 13.65
N GLU A 89 16.87 -2.73 13.87
CA GLU A 89 17.26 -1.88 15.01
C GLU A 89 17.47 -0.42 14.61
N GLU A 90 17.22 -0.10 13.35
CA GLU A 90 17.38 1.26 12.84
C GLU A 90 16.11 2.06 12.98
N GLU A 91 16.28 3.35 13.11
CA GLU A 91 15.19 4.31 13.19
C GLU A 91 15.50 5.47 12.26
N HIS A 92 14.56 5.83 11.41
CA HIS A 92 14.75 6.87 10.42
C HIS A 92 13.55 7.82 10.39
N THR A 93 13.84 9.09 10.15
CA THR A 93 12.79 10.07 9.87
C THR A 93 12.62 10.17 8.35
N ALA A 94 11.40 10.02 7.89
CA ALA A 94 11.08 10.03 6.47
C ALA A 94 10.13 11.18 6.16
N GLY A 95 10.63 12.19 5.48
CA GLY A 95 9.85 13.32 5.01
C GLY A 95 9.48 13.19 3.54
N PRO A 96 8.84 14.24 2.96
CA PRO A 96 8.40 14.19 1.56
C PRO A 96 9.54 13.83 0.61
N GLY A 97 9.27 12.92 -0.29
CA GLY A 97 10.24 12.45 -1.27
C GLY A 97 11.12 11.30 -0.77
N THR A 98 11.03 10.94 0.50
CA THR A 98 11.81 9.83 1.04
C THR A 98 11.21 8.50 0.62
N VAL A 99 12.08 7.58 0.24
CA VAL A 99 11.72 6.20 -0.08
C VAL A 99 12.36 5.28 0.94
N ALA A 100 11.58 4.38 1.52
CA ALA A 100 12.08 3.38 2.45
C ALA A 100 11.74 2.00 1.92
N VAL A 101 12.74 1.18 1.68
CA VAL A 101 12.54 -0.21 1.26
C VAL A 101 12.71 -1.09 2.48
N LEU A 102 11.63 -1.80 2.84
CA LEU A 102 11.60 -2.68 4.00
C LEU A 102 11.56 -4.11 3.51
N PRO A 103 12.71 -4.80 3.52
CA PRO A 103 12.76 -6.16 2.98
C PRO A 103 11.89 -7.12 3.78
N ARG A 104 11.43 -8.17 3.11
CA ARG A 104 10.69 -9.24 3.77
C ARG A 104 11.49 -9.85 4.92
N ARG A 105 10.80 -10.34 5.93
CA ARG A 105 11.38 -11.02 7.10
C ARG A 105 12.20 -10.11 8.00
N LEU A 106 12.18 -8.82 7.77
CA LEU A 106 12.81 -7.85 8.66
C LEU A 106 11.71 -7.12 9.42
N ARG A 107 11.83 -7.08 10.74
CA ARG A 107 10.85 -6.40 11.58
C ARG A 107 10.80 -4.92 11.22
N HIS A 108 9.60 -4.40 11.11
CA HIS A 108 9.43 -2.98 10.82
C HIS A 108 8.13 -2.44 11.40
N ALA A 109 8.10 -1.13 11.53
CA ALA A 109 6.94 -0.38 11.99
C ALA A 109 7.07 1.06 11.51
N TYR A 110 5.99 1.80 11.56
CA TYR A 110 6.04 3.24 11.33
C TYR A 110 5.11 3.94 12.31
N VAL A 111 5.34 5.24 12.47
CA VAL A 111 4.41 6.14 13.16
C VAL A 111 4.41 7.49 12.45
N VAL A 112 3.22 8.07 12.29
CA VAL A 112 3.06 9.40 11.73
C VAL A 112 3.42 10.43 12.80
N THR A 113 4.36 11.29 12.51
CA THR A 113 4.86 12.30 13.45
C THR A 113 4.43 13.72 13.12
N SER A 114 3.99 13.97 11.90
CA SER A 114 3.38 15.26 11.52
C SER A 114 1.88 15.26 11.80
N ALA A 115 1.23 16.41 11.66
CA ALA A 115 -0.21 16.52 11.89
C ALA A 115 -0.98 15.55 10.99
N THR A 116 -0.59 15.49 9.72
CA THR A 116 -1.08 14.51 8.76
C THR A 116 0.09 14.02 7.93
N ALA A 117 -0.05 12.85 7.33
CA ALA A 117 0.90 12.34 6.37
C ALA A 117 0.18 11.62 5.25
N ARG A 118 0.74 11.71 4.07
CA ARG A 118 0.28 10.93 2.93
C ARG A 118 1.46 10.19 2.35
N PHE A 119 1.28 8.90 2.13
CA PHE A 119 2.36 8.06 1.67
C PHE A 119 1.81 6.88 0.89
N LEU A 120 2.62 6.40 -0.05
CA LEU A 120 2.32 5.21 -0.83
C LEU A 120 3.03 4.02 -0.24
N THR A 121 2.42 2.86 -0.34
CA THR A 121 3.10 1.60 -0.02
C THR A 121 2.98 0.66 -1.21
N LEU A 122 4.12 0.12 -1.60
CA LEU A 122 4.21 -0.89 -2.66
C LEU A 122 4.54 -2.22 -2.00
N HIS A 123 3.71 -3.22 -2.25
CA HIS A 123 3.87 -4.56 -1.67
C HIS A 123 4.21 -5.56 -2.76
N THR A 124 5.29 -6.26 -2.61
CA THR A 124 5.76 -7.27 -3.57
C THR A 124 6.11 -8.58 -2.85
N PRO A 125 5.39 -9.67 -3.10
CA PRO A 125 4.19 -9.76 -3.94
C PRO A 125 2.98 -9.08 -3.33
N ALA A 126 1.88 -9.04 -4.07
CA ALA A 126 0.62 -8.51 -3.60
C ALA A 126 0.06 -9.36 -2.44
N GLY A 127 -0.92 -8.81 -1.73
CA GLY A 127 -1.59 -9.53 -0.64
C GLY A 127 -2.01 -8.63 0.50
N PHE A 128 -1.34 -7.49 0.67
CA PHE A 128 -1.71 -6.54 1.71
C PHE A 128 -3.15 -6.06 1.56
N GLU A 129 -3.56 -5.77 0.34
CA GLU A 129 -4.90 -5.21 0.10
C GLU A 129 -6.02 -6.18 0.49
N GLN A 130 -5.78 -7.49 0.37
CA GLN A 130 -6.75 -8.49 0.80
C GLN A 130 -6.84 -8.52 2.32
N PHE A 131 -5.71 -8.48 2.99
CA PHE A 131 -5.69 -8.42 4.45
C PHE A 131 -6.37 -7.13 4.94
N ALA A 132 -6.05 -6.01 4.33
CA ALA A 132 -6.65 -4.73 4.72
C ALA A 132 -8.17 -4.73 4.51
N ALA A 133 -8.65 -5.36 3.45
CA ALA A 133 -10.09 -5.47 3.19
C ALA A 133 -10.80 -6.35 4.21
N GLU A 134 -10.10 -7.37 4.73
CA GLU A 134 -10.68 -8.27 5.72
C GLU A 134 -10.81 -7.62 7.11
N VAL A 135 -9.82 -6.82 7.50
CA VAL A 135 -9.77 -6.22 8.84
C VAL A 135 -10.19 -4.76 8.86
N GLY A 136 -10.21 -4.10 7.72
CA GLY A 136 -10.61 -2.71 7.60
C GLY A 136 -12.12 -2.58 7.37
N GLU A 137 -12.56 -1.34 7.29
CA GLU A 137 -13.96 -1.02 7.01
C GLU A 137 -14.04 -0.25 5.69
N PRO A 138 -15.06 -0.51 4.86
CA PRO A 138 -15.23 0.26 3.64
C PRO A 138 -15.31 1.75 3.97
N ALA A 139 -14.53 2.55 3.28
CA ALA A 139 -14.64 3.99 3.38
C ALA A 139 -15.78 4.44 2.48
N ARG A 140 -16.75 5.07 3.08
CA ARG A 140 -17.84 5.67 2.33
C ARG A 140 -17.34 6.99 1.76
N ALA A 141 -18.09 7.51 0.81
CA ALA A 141 -17.74 8.80 0.25
C ALA A 141 -17.39 9.75 1.38
N ALA A 142 -16.29 10.43 1.22
CA ALA A 142 -15.83 11.38 2.21
C ALA A 142 -16.94 12.40 2.40
N GLY A 143 -17.62 12.18 3.41
CA GLY A 143 -18.62 13.16 3.83
C GLY A 143 -18.02 13.79 4.98
#